data_ae82de385e62ffe87981e978ecbebeb4
#
_entry.id   ae82de385e62ffe87981e978ecbebeb4
#
_cell.length_a   1.000
_cell.length_b   1.000
_cell.length_c   1.000
_cell.angle_alpha   90.00
_cell.angle_beta   90.00
_cell.angle_gamma   90.00
#
_symmetry.space_group_name_H-M   'P 1'
#
loop_
_entity.id
_entity.type
_entity.pdbx_description
1 polymer ?
#
loop_
_entity_poly.entity_id
_entity_poly.type
_entity_poly.pdbx_seq_one_letter_code
_entity_poly.pdbx_strand_id
1 'polypeptide(L)'
;VGFLTVLPDNPITDACVRELRGFGVDTSRIVTGDGRFGVYYVEGGANQLPSRVVYDRAWSAIAMAKPGDIDWDKAFAGVEWFHITGITPAISESAMELSLESVKEAKKRNITVSCDLNYRKNLWKYGKKASEVMREMAKYVDVAIANEEDVQKSLEITVDVNVESGELDREKYRALGNKVLEAYPNMK
;
A
#
# COMPACT_ATOMS: atom_id res chain seq x y z
N VAL A 1 9.74 -12.55 -8.24
CA VAL A 1 9.04 -11.35 -7.75
C VAL A 1 9.88 -10.14 -8.09
N GLY A 2 9.27 -9.09 -8.71
CA GLY A 2 9.90 -7.80 -8.95
C GLY A 2 9.47 -6.78 -7.91
N PHE A 3 10.36 -5.86 -7.57
CA PHE A 3 10.07 -4.76 -6.64
C PHE A 3 10.06 -3.43 -7.39
N LEU A 4 8.94 -2.73 -7.34
CA LEU A 4 8.73 -1.42 -7.94
C LEU A 4 8.64 -0.36 -6.84
N THR A 5 9.52 0.62 -6.90
CA THR A 5 9.52 1.77 -5.98
C THR A 5 10.39 2.88 -6.58
N VAL A 6 10.40 4.05 -5.93
CA VAL A 6 11.32 5.15 -6.25
C VAL A 6 12.27 5.34 -5.07
N LEU A 7 13.58 5.28 -5.33
CA LEU A 7 14.64 5.42 -4.33
C LEU A 7 15.65 6.49 -4.77
N PRO A 8 16.33 7.16 -3.82
CA PRO A 8 17.38 8.12 -4.14
C PRO A 8 18.65 7.40 -4.64
N ASP A 9 19.49 8.13 -5.36
CA ASP A 9 20.82 7.66 -5.76
C ASP A 9 21.82 7.90 -4.63
N ASN A 10 22.06 6.88 -3.80
CA ASN A 10 23.03 6.95 -2.71
C ASN A 10 23.43 5.54 -2.21
N PRO A 11 24.52 5.44 -1.39
CA PRO A 11 25.01 4.16 -0.88
C PRO A 11 24.02 3.37 -0.01
N ILE A 12 23.01 4.02 0.60
CA ILE A 12 21.96 3.33 1.38
C ILE A 12 21.05 2.55 0.41
N THR A 13 20.68 3.17 -0.70
CA THR A 13 19.95 2.50 -1.79
C THR A 13 20.73 1.33 -2.33
N ASP A 14 22.03 1.47 -2.58
CA ASP A 14 22.89 0.39 -3.05
C ASP A 14 22.90 -0.81 -2.09
N ALA A 15 22.97 -0.52 -0.78
CA ALA A 15 22.89 -1.56 0.24
C ALA A 15 21.54 -2.29 0.24
N CYS A 16 20.44 -1.54 0.15
CA CYS A 16 19.09 -2.09 0.05
C CYS A 16 18.92 -2.97 -1.20
N VAL A 17 19.36 -2.48 -2.35
CA VAL A 17 19.29 -3.22 -3.62
C VAL A 17 20.10 -4.52 -3.57
N ARG A 18 21.31 -4.50 -2.98
CA ARG A 18 22.10 -5.72 -2.79
C ARG A 18 21.41 -6.73 -1.89
N GLU A 19 20.79 -6.27 -0.80
CA GLU A 19 20.07 -7.14 0.11
C GLU A 19 18.85 -7.79 -0.59
N LEU A 20 18.05 -7.02 -1.30
CA LEU A 20 16.92 -7.52 -2.07
C LEU A 20 17.36 -8.59 -3.11
N ARG A 21 18.44 -8.32 -3.83
CA ARG A 21 19.01 -9.28 -4.79
C ARG A 21 19.52 -10.56 -4.12
N GLY A 22 20.02 -10.46 -2.89
CA GLY A 22 20.42 -11.60 -2.09
C GLY A 22 19.28 -12.58 -1.83
N PHE A 23 18.04 -12.08 -1.77
CA PHE A 23 16.81 -12.87 -1.66
C PHE A 23 16.18 -13.22 -3.02
N GLY A 24 16.85 -12.96 -4.13
CA GLY A 24 16.33 -13.27 -5.48
C GLY A 24 15.24 -12.32 -5.97
N VAL A 25 15.12 -11.12 -5.38
CA VAL A 25 14.17 -10.09 -5.83
C VAL A 25 14.72 -9.40 -7.08
N ASP A 26 13.90 -9.29 -8.12
CA ASP A 26 14.22 -8.47 -9.29
C ASP A 26 14.07 -6.98 -8.94
N THR A 27 15.19 -6.28 -8.98
CA THR A 27 15.30 -4.85 -8.65
C THR A 27 15.39 -3.95 -9.89
N SER A 28 15.23 -4.52 -11.09
CA SER A 28 15.35 -3.77 -12.36
C SER A 28 14.23 -2.72 -12.55
N ARG A 29 13.17 -2.82 -11.77
CA ARG A 29 12.01 -1.93 -11.79
C ARG A 29 12.09 -0.80 -10.76
N ILE A 30 13.16 -0.76 -9.96
CA ILE A 30 13.39 0.37 -9.04
C ILE A 30 13.79 1.59 -9.87
N VAL A 31 13.08 2.69 -9.67
CA VAL A 31 13.33 3.96 -10.35
C VAL A 31 14.16 4.86 -9.43
N THR A 32 15.14 5.56 -9.99
CA THR A 32 15.88 6.58 -9.25
C THR A 32 15.09 7.90 -9.28
N GLY A 33 14.96 8.54 -8.12
CA GLY A 33 14.27 9.82 -7.99
C GLY A 33 14.88 10.70 -6.89
N ASP A 34 14.47 11.95 -6.90
CA ASP A 34 14.89 12.92 -5.88
C ASP A 34 14.30 12.59 -4.51
N GLY A 35 14.99 13.01 -3.45
CA GLY A 35 14.54 12.83 -2.09
C GLY A 35 15.52 12.00 -1.24
N ARG A 36 15.03 11.56 -0.09
CA ARG A 36 15.82 10.70 0.80
C ARG A 36 15.34 9.26 0.78
N PHE A 37 16.17 8.38 1.32
CA PHE A 37 15.76 7.03 1.64
C PHE A 37 14.82 7.07 2.86
N GLY A 38 13.59 6.58 2.71
CA GLY A 38 12.63 6.53 3.81
C GLY A 38 12.97 5.39 4.76
N VAL A 39 13.05 5.70 6.07
CA VAL A 39 13.38 4.73 7.11
C VAL A 39 12.36 4.75 8.24
N TYR A 40 12.38 3.74 9.04
CA TYR A 40 11.76 3.74 10.35
C TYR A 40 12.68 3.07 11.36
N TYR A 41 12.53 3.44 12.63
CA TYR A 41 13.29 2.89 13.73
C TYR A 41 12.35 2.11 14.64
N VAL A 42 12.74 0.90 14.99
CA VAL A 42 11.98 0.06 15.93
C VAL A 42 12.74 0.00 17.24
N GLU A 43 12.13 0.53 18.29
CA GLU A 43 12.55 0.29 19.65
C GLU A 43 11.82 -0.97 20.14
N GLY A 44 12.61 -2.05 20.35
CA GLY A 44 12.05 -3.30 20.84
C GLY A 44 11.53 -3.15 22.26
N GLY A 45 10.28 -3.53 22.48
CA GLY A 45 9.71 -3.59 23.83
C GLY A 45 10.34 -4.72 24.66
N ALA A 46 10.38 -4.53 25.96
CA ALA A 46 10.80 -5.56 26.92
C ALA A 46 9.91 -5.52 28.15
N ASN A 47 9.55 -6.69 28.67
CA ASN A 47 8.63 -6.84 29.81
C ASN A 47 7.27 -6.15 29.53
N GLN A 48 6.93 -5.12 30.31
CA GLN A 48 5.68 -4.35 30.20
C GLN A 48 5.79 -3.12 29.27
N LEU A 49 6.97 -2.86 28.70
CA LEU A 49 7.16 -1.75 27.77
C LEU A 49 6.75 -2.19 26.35
N PRO A 50 5.76 -1.54 25.73
CA PRO A 50 5.39 -1.83 24.35
C PRO A 50 6.50 -1.42 23.39
N SER A 51 6.59 -2.12 22.26
CA SER A 51 7.45 -1.71 21.15
C SER A 51 7.02 -0.34 20.63
N ARG A 52 7.98 0.49 20.26
CA ARG A 52 7.76 1.81 19.69
C ARG A 52 8.36 1.89 18.28
N VAL A 53 7.59 2.47 17.37
CA VAL A 53 8.06 2.72 16.00
C VAL A 53 8.13 4.23 15.76
N VAL A 54 9.28 4.70 15.31
CA VAL A 54 9.51 6.09 14.88
C VAL A 54 9.69 6.09 13.37
N TYR A 55 8.77 6.73 12.65
CA TYR A 55 8.80 6.84 11.20
C TYR A 55 9.55 8.08 10.76
N ASP A 56 10.51 7.91 9.87
CA ASP A 56 11.25 8.97 9.19
C ASP A 56 11.11 8.80 7.67
N ARG A 57 9.90 9.09 7.16
CA ARG A 57 9.50 8.90 5.75
C ARG A 57 9.20 10.20 5.01
N ALA A 58 9.13 11.32 5.70
CA ALA A 58 8.90 12.60 5.05
C ALA A 58 10.00 12.88 4.03
N TRP A 59 9.62 13.39 2.85
CA TRP A 59 10.55 13.71 1.76
C TRP A 59 11.35 12.51 1.23
N SER A 60 10.87 11.29 1.47
CA SER A 60 11.46 10.11 0.81
C SER A 60 11.18 10.16 -0.70
N ALA A 61 12.05 9.54 -1.50
CA ALA A 61 11.91 9.57 -2.96
C ALA A 61 10.54 9.07 -3.41
N ILE A 62 10.01 7.99 -2.82
CA ILE A 62 8.64 7.52 -3.12
C ILE A 62 7.56 8.50 -2.65
N ALA A 63 7.76 9.26 -1.58
CA ALA A 63 6.81 10.26 -1.13
C ALA A 63 6.80 11.51 -2.01
N MET A 64 7.88 11.77 -2.76
CA MET A 64 8.01 12.88 -3.70
C MET A 64 7.68 12.48 -5.13
N ALA A 65 7.67 11.19 -5.43
CA ALA A 65 7.35 10.65 -6.75
C ALA A 65 5.92 11.01 -7.17
N LYS A 66 5.72 11.31 -8.43
CA LYS A 66 4.46 11.80 -9.00
C LYS A 66 4.09 11.06 -10.29
N PRO A 67 2.86 11.19 -10.76
CA PRO A 67 2.45 10.68 -12.06
C PRO A 67 3.42 11.05 -13.18
N GLY A 68 3.77 10.07 -14.00
CA GLY A 68 4.72 10.21 -15.09
C GLY A 68 6.20 9.95 -14.74
N ASP A 69 6.54 9.79 -13.46
CA ASP A 69 7.92 9.45 -13.05
C ASP A 69 8.25 7.97 -13.30
N ILE A 70 7.24 7.12 -13.51
CA ILE A 70 7.41 5.69 -13.79
C ILE A 70 7.00 5.39 -15.22
N ASP A 71 7.91 4.76 -15.96
CA ASP A 71 7.63 4.15 -17.27
C ASP A 71 6.85 2.84 -17.04
N TRP A 72 5.52 2.90 -17.19
CA TRP A 72 4.64 1.76 -16.95
C TRP A 72 4.79 0.64 -17.97
N ASP A 73 5.23 0.92 -19.18
CA ASP A 73 5.48 -0.13 -20.17
C ASP A 73 6.68 -0.98 -19.76
N LYS A 74 7.73 -0.34 -19.25
CA LYS A 74 8.89 -1.02 -18.69
C LYS A 74 8.57 -1.68 -17.35
N ALA A 75 7.87 -0.97 -16.44
CA ALA A 75 7.57 -1.46 -15.10
C ALA A 75 6.67 -2.71 -15.13
N PHE A 76 5.72 -2.77 -16.06
CA PHE A 76 4.77 -3.87 -16.17
C PHE A 76 5.06 -4.87 -17.28
N ALA A 77 6.23 -4.79 -17.94
CA ALA A 77 6.63 -5.77 -18.94
C ALA A 77 6.68 -7.19 -18.35
N GLY A 78 5.84 -8.10 -18.87
CA GLY A 78 5.76 -9.49 -18.41
C GLY A 78 5.18 -9.68 -17.01
N VAL A 79 4.47 -8.68 -16.47
CA VAL A 79 3.80 -8.75 -15.17
C VAL A 79 2.36 -9.23 -15.35
N GLU A 80 1.97 -10.23 -14.59
CA GLU A 80 0.60 -10.78 -14.55
C GLU A 80 -0.15 -10.39 -13.26
N TRP A 81 0.61 -10.03 -12.21
CA TRP A 81 0.06 -9.66 -10.90
C TRP A 81 0.82 -8.47 -10.31
N PHE A 82 0.09 -7.42 -9.97
CA PHE A 82 0.60 -6.25 -9.28
C PHE A 82 0.03 -6.17 -7.88
N HIS A 83 0.91 -6.07 -6.88
CA HIS A 83 0.50 -5.86 -5.48
C HIS A 83 0.88 -4.45 -5.02
N ILE A 84 -0.07 -3.75 -4.41
CA ILE A 84 0.14 -2.44 -3.80
C ILE A 84 -0.38 -2.43 -2.37
N THR A 85 0.20 -1.58 -1.53
CA THR A 85 -0.28 -1.36 -0.16
C THR A 85 -0.93 0.01 0.00
N GLY A 86 -1.97 0.12 0.82
CA GLY A 86 -2.62 1.38 1.18
C GLY A 86 -1.72 2.35 1.98
N ILE A 87 -0.52 1.92 2.36
CA ILE A 87 0.47 2.84 2.97
C ILE A 87 1.02 3.82 1.93
N THR A 88 1.28 3.38 0.70
CA THR A 88 1.86 4.25 -0.33
C THR A 88 1.01 5.48 -0.61
N PRO A 89 -0.30 5.37 -0.88
CA PRO A 89 -1.15 6.55 -1.09
C PRO A 89 -1.38 7.39 0.18
N ALA A 90 -1.03 6.87 1.36
CA ALA A 90 -1.23 7.56 2.63
C ALA A 90 -0.09 8.50 3.02
N ILE A 91 1.08 8.42 2.37
CA ILE A 91 2.28 9.14 2.80
C ILE A 91 2.36 10.58 2.27
N SER A 92 1.78 10.86 1.10
CA SER A 92 1.74 12.19 0.48
C SER A 92 0.67 12.26 -0.61
N GLU A 93 0.30 13.46 -1.02
CA GLU A 93 -0.62 13.68 -2.14
C GLU A 93 -0.02 13.16 -3.45
N SER A 94 1.24 13.44 -3.71
CA SER A 94 1.97 12.98 -4.89
C SER A 94 2.01 11.44 -4.98
N ALA A 95 2.35 10.75 -3.89
CA ALA A 95 2.35 9.29 -3.84
C ALA A 95 0.92 8.71 -3.97
N MET A 96 -0.10 9.41 -3.53
CA MET A 96 -1.50 9.04 -3.75
C MET A 96 -1.85 9.07 -5.24
N GLU A 97 -1.52 10.17 -5.92
CA GLU A 97 -1.76 10.30 -7.36
C GLU A 97 -1.02 9.22 -8.16
N LEU A 98 0.26 8.97 -7.82
CA LEU A 98 1.06 7.90 -8.43
C LEU A 98 0.46 6.52 -8.16
N SER A 99 -0.06 6.27 -6.95
CA SER A 99 -0.73 5.01 -6.61
C SER A 99 -2.00 4.80 -7.44
N LEU A 100 -2.81 5.84 -7.63
CA LEU A 100 -3.99 5.79 -8.50
C LEU A 100 -3.60 5.56 -9.97
N GLU A 101 -2.55 6.21 -10.45
CA GLU A 101 -2.00 5.96 -11.77
C GLU A 101 -1.58 4.49 -11.92
N SER A 102 -0.84 3.93 -10.95
CA SER A 102 -0.33 2.56 -11.01
C SER A 102 -1.43 1.51 -11.18
N VAL A 103 -2.51 1.60 -10.42
CA VAL A 103 -3.62 0.64 -10.51
C VAL A 103 -4.40 0.79 -11.81
N LYS A 104 -4.56 2.02 -12.31
CA LYS A 104 -5.17 2.28 -13.62
C LYS A 104 -4.32 1.71 -14.77
N GLU A 105 -3.01 1.93 -14.73
CA GLU A 105 -2.07 1.41 -15.73
C GLU A 105 -1.99 -0.12 -15.71
N ALA A 106 -2.07 -0.74 -14.53
CA ALA A 106 -2.16 -2.19 -14.40
C ALA A 106 -3.45 -2.72 -15.07
N LYS A 107 -4.59 -2.11 -14.80
CA LYS A 107 -5.88 -2.54 -15.39
C LYS A 107 -5.93 -2.34 -16.90
N LYS A 108 -5.34 -1.28 -17.46
CA LYS A 108 -5.23 -1.10 -18.92
C LYS A 108 -4.49 -2.26 -19.60
N ARG A 109 -3.59 -2.93 -18.87
CA ARG A 109 -2.77 -4.05 -19.34
C ARG A 109 -3.32 -5.41 -18.94
N ASN A 110 -4.55 -5.47 -18.40
CA ASN A 110 -5.20 -6.67 -17.90
C ASN A 110 -4.38 -7.41 -16.80
N ILE A 111 -3.61 -6.67 -16.01
CA ILE A 111 -2.86 -7.19 -14.87
C ILE A 111 -3.81 -7.34 -13.69
N THR A 112 -3.74 -8.47 -12.99
CA THR A 112 -4.45 -8.66 -11.73
C THR A 112 -3.86 -7.76 -10.65
N VAL A 113 -4.71 -6.99 -9.99
CA VAL A 113 -4.30 -6.05 -8.94
C VAL A 113 -4.74 -6.55 -7.58
N SER A 114 -3.80 -6.72 -6.65
CA SER A 114 -4.11 -6.92 -5.23
C SER A 114 -3.69 -5.72 -4.40
N CYS A 115 -4.46 -5.43 -3.37
CA CYS A 115 -4.19 -4.32 -2.45
C CYS A 115 -4.37 -4.77 -1.00
N ASP A 116 -3.34 -4.61 -0.17
CA ASP A 116 -3.50 -4.59 1.28
C ASP A 116 -3.94 -3.18 1.69
N LEU A 117 -5.16 -3.05 2.21
CA LEU A 117 -5.72 -1.75 2.61
C LEU A 117 -4.89 -1.08 3.70
N ASN A 118 -4.37 -1.83 4.63
CA ASN A 118 -3.29 -1.48 5.56
C ASN A 118 -3.44 -0.08 6.18
N TYR A 119 -4.63 0.21 6.70
CA TYR A 119 -4.93 1.52 7.28
C TYR A 119 -3.98 1.86 8.43
N ARG A 120 -3.48 3.09 8.41
CA ARG A 120 -2.62 3.63 9.48
C ARG A 120 -3.10 5.00 9.88
N LYS A 121 -3.67 5.12 11.08
CA LYS A 121 -4.23 6.35 11.67
C LYS A 121 -3.27 7.54 11.62
N ASN A 122 -1.96 7.30 11.73
CA ASN A 122 -0.96 8.36 11.80
C ASN A 122 -0.46 8.85 10.43
N LEU A 123 -0.93 8.27 9.33
CA LEU A 123 -0.72 8.75 7.97
C LEU A 123 -1.92 9.65 7.54
N TRP A 124 -2.08 9.94 6.29
CA TRP A 124 -3.17 10.77 5.75
C TRP A 124 -3.15 12.22 6.26
N LYS A 125 -1.94 12.83 6.29
CA LYS A 125 -1.75 14.19 6.84
C LYS A 125 -1.69 15.30 5.78
N TYR A 126 -1.99 14.98 4.53
CA TYR A 126 -1.95 15.90 3.39
C TYR A 126 -3.34 16.41 2.95
N GLY A 127 -4.34 16.32 3.83
CA GLY A 127 -5.67 16.92 3.60
C GLY A 127 -6.71 15.97 3.00
N LYS A 128 -6.36 14.72 2.68
CA LYS A 128 -7.31 13.68 2.23
C LYS A 128 -7.59 12.66 3.32
N LYS A 129 -8.81 12.13 3.34
CA LYS A 129 -9.16 10.99 4.18
C LYS A 129 -8.83 9.68 3.47
N ALA A 130 -8.51 8.64 4.23
CA ALA A 130 -8.27 7.31 3.69
C ALA A 130 -9.42 6.84 2.79
N SER A 131 -10.66 7.03 3.23
CA SER A 131 -11.86 6.61 2.50
C SER A 131 -12.04 7.31 1.15
N GLU A 132 -11.67 8.58 1.04
CA GLU A 132 -11.76 9.31 -0.23
C GLU A 132 -10.85 8.70 -1.30
N VAL A 133 -9.67 8.26 -0.91
CA VAL A 133 -8.66 7.71 -1.81
C VAL A 133 -8.84 6.22 -2.04
N MET A 134 -8.99 5.46 -0.96
CA MET A 134 -9.03 3.99 -1.06
C MET A 134 -10.29 3.48 -1.73
N ARG A 135 -11.42 4.17 -1.59
CA ARG A 135 -12.65 3.84 -2.35
C ARG A 135 -12.47 4.04 -3.85
N GLU A 136 -11.69 5.03 -4.27
CA GLU A 136 -11.37 5.21 -5.70
C GLU A 136 -10.41 4.12 -6.19
N MET A 137 -9.37 3.80 -5.40
CA MET A 137 -8.43 2.72 -5.72
C MET A 137 -9.12 1.36 -5.80
N ALA A 138 -10.06 1.07 -4.91
CA ALA A 138 -10.78 -0.20 -4.83
C ALA A 138 -11.52 -0.56 -6.12
N LYS A 139 -11.90 0.42 -6.93
CA LYS A 139 -12.51 0.18 -8.26
C LYS A 139 -11.58 -0.53 -9.26
N TYR A 140 -10.29 -0.54 -8.98
CA TYR A 140 -9.24 -1.14 -9.81
C TYR A 140 -8.59 -2.36 -9.18
N VAL A 141 -9.03 -2.76 -7.99
CA VAL A 141 -8.47 -3.87 -7.21
C VAL A 141 -9.29 -5.14 -7.44
N ASP A 142 -8.64 -6.24 -7.80
CA ASP A 142 -9.28 -7.55 -7.98
C ASP A 142 -9.26 -8.37 -6.68
N VAL A 143 -8.26 -8.19 -5.82
CA VAL A 143 -8.10 -8.92 -4.54
C VAL A 143 -7.75 -7.92 -3.44
N ALA A 144 -8.61 -7.77 -2.45
CA ALA A 144 -8.33 -6.96 -1.27
C ALA A 144 -7.87 -7.82 -0.09
N ILE A 145 -6.85 -7.34 0.61
CA ILE A 145 -6.37 -7.89 1.89
C ILE A 145 -6.68 -6.83 2.94
N ALA A 146 -7.43 -7.19 3.97
CA ALA A 146 -7.87 -6.23 4.97
C ALA A 146 -8.37 -6.94 6.25
N ASN A 147 -8.25 -6.26 7.36
CA ASN A 147 -9.03 -6.56 8.55
C ASN A 147 -10.29 -5.68 8.60
N GLU A 148 -11.12 -5.83 9.63
CA GLU A 148 -12.37 -5.07 9.80
C GLU A 148 -12.15 -3.57 9.95
N GLU A 149 -11.09 -3.15 10.66
CA GLU A 149 -10.76 -1.74 10.82
C GLU A 149 -10.34 -1.12 9.49
N ASP A 150 -9.52 -1.84 8.72
CA ASP A 150 -9.10 -1.41 7.40
C ASP A 150 -10.30 -1.17 6.48
N VAL A 151 -11.25 -2.11 6.46
CA VAL A 151 -12.48 -1.99 5.64
C VAL A 151 -13.32 -0.80 6.10
N GLN A 152 -13.54 -0.65 7.41
CA GLN A 152 -14.33 0.47 7.94
C GLN A 152 -13.69 1.82 7.65
N LYS A 153 -12.38 1.96 7.88
CA LYS A 153 -11.68 3.25 7.76
C LYS A 153 -11.33 3.61 6.32
N SER A 154 -11.06 2.61 5.49
CA SER A 154 -10.64 2.83 4.10
C SER A 154 -11.79 2.77 3.10
N LEU A 155 -12.84 1.97 3.35
CA LEU A 155 -13.95 1.81 2.41
C LEU A 155 -15.29 2.36 2.93
N GLU A 156 -15.36 2.72 4.22
CA GLU A 156 -16.61 3.15 4.90
C GLU A 156 -17.70 2.08 4.85
N ILE A 157 -17.32 0.81 4.84
CA ILE A 157 -18.23 -0.33 4.87
C ILE A 157 -18.23 -0.89 6.30
N THR A 158 -19.42 -0.96 6.90
CA THR A 158 -19.60 -1.46 8.26
C THR A 158 -20.60 -2.61 8.28
N VAL A 159 -20.41 -3.52 9.24
CA VAL A 159 -21.43 -4.45 9.70
C VAL A 159 -21.64 -4.18 11.18
N ASP A 160 -22.86 -4.36 11.69
CA ASP A 160 -23.14 -4.24 13.12
C ASP A 160 -22.42 -5.35 13.88
N VAL A 161 -21.20 -5.05 14.30
CA VAL A 161 -20.32 -5.95 15.02
C VAL A 161 -19.86 -5.25 16.28
N ASN A 162 -20.12 -5.86 17.42
CA ASN A 162 -19.51 -5.43 18.67
C ASN A 162 -18.05 -5.93 18.69
N VAL A 163 -17.11 -5.07 18.27
CA VAL A 163 -15.68 -5.40 18.14
C VAL A 163 -15.03 -5.61 19.51
N GLU A 164 -15.70 -5.22 20.59
CA GLU A 164 -15.16 -5.31 21.95
C GLU A 164 -15.14 -6.72 22.54
N SER A 165 -15.81 -7.71 21.93
CA SER A 165 -15.90 -9.05 22.47
C SER A 165 -14.66 -9.93 22.27
N GLY A 166 -13.73 -9.55 21.38
CA GLY A 166 -12.53 -10.35 21.10
C GLY A 166 -12.79 -11.73 20.47
N GLU A 167 -14.04 -12.10 20.27
CA GLU A 167 -14.42 -13.32 19.57
C GLU A 167 -14.37 -13.08 18.04
N LEU A 168 -13.52 -13.85 17.37
CA LEU A 168 -13.47 -13.97 15.91
C LEU A 168 -14.76 -14.61 15.42
N ASP A 169 -15.80 -13.80 15.20
CA ASP A 169 -17.06 -14.26 14.65
C ASP A 169 -16.94 -14.40 13.13
N ARG A 170 -16.72 -15.64 12.67
CA ARG A 170 -16.57 -15.98 11.24
C ARG A 170 -17.75 -15.50 10.38
N GLU A 171 -18.98 -15.52 10.93
CA GLU A 171 -20.17 -15.08 10.21
C GLU A 171 -20.14 -13.57 9.96
N LYS A 172 -19.61 -12.81 10.91
CA LYS A 172 -19.46 -11.36 10.79
C LYS A 172 -18.40 -11.00 9.75
N TYR A 173 -17.24 -11.69 9.76
CA TYR A 173 -16.22 -11.51 8.71
C TYR A 173 -16.76 -11.85 7.32
N ARG A 174 -17.54 -12.94 7.22
CA ARG A 174 -18.21 -13.32 5.97
C ARG A 174 -19.20 -12.25 5.52
N ALA A 175 -20.01 -11.72 6.43
CA ALA A 175 -20.95 -10.64 6.14
C ALA A 175 -20.24 -9.36 5.68
N LEU A 176 -19.13 -9.00 6.32
CA LEU A 176 -18.30 -7.86 5.92
C LEU A 176 -17.71 -8.08 4.52
N GLY A 177 -17.12 -9.24 4.27
CA GLY A 177 -16.57 -9.61 2.96
C GLY A 177 -17.63 -9.54 1.86
N ASN A 178 -18.83 -10.08 2.09
CA ASN A 178 -19.94 -10.02 1.14
C ASN A 178 -20.33 -8.57 0.82
N LYS A 179 -20.43 -7.69 1.82
CA LYS A 179 -20.71 -6.26 1.59
C LYS A 179 -19.62 -5.57 0.75
N VAL A 180 -18.35 -5.93 0.96
CA VAL A 180 -17.25 -5.41 0.13
C VAL A 180 -17.41 -5.88 -1.31
N LEU A 181 -17.68 -7.17 -1.54
CA LEU A 181 -17.88 -7.73 -2.89
C LEU A 181 -19.13 -7.16 -3.59
N GLU A 182 -20.19 -6.87 -2.85
CA GLU A 182 -21.37 -6.19 -3.37
C GLU A 182 -21.05 -4.74 -3.79
N ALA A 183 -20.27 -4.03 -2.98
CA ALA A 183 -19.88 -2.65 -3.26
C ALA A 183 -18.83 -2.53 -4.40
N TYR A 184 -18.00 -3.56 -4.57
CA TYR A 184 -16.91 -3.62 -5.54
C TYR A 184 -16.97 -4.93 -6.34
N PRO A 185 -17.86 -5.04 -7.34
CA PRO A 185 -18.07 -6.28 -8.11
C PRO A 185 -16.86 -6.68 -8.98
N ASN A 186 -15.86 -5.82 -9.09
CA ASN A 186 -14.57 -6.15 -9.71
C ASN A 186 -13.69 -7.05 -8.82
N MET A 187 -13.96 -7.12 -7.52
CA MET A 187 -13.21 -7.99 -6.60
C MET A 187 -13.72 -9.44 -6.65
N LYS A 188 -12.82 -10.37 -6.32
CA LYS A 188 -13.07 -11.82 -6.35
C LYS A 188 -12.75 -12.45 -5.00
#